data_ff8893dc3a8428180c7a334ab58251d5
#
_entry.id   ff8893dc3a8428180c7a334ab58251d5
#
_cell.length_a   1.000
_cell.length_b   1.000
_cell.length_c   1.000
_cell.angle_alpha   90.00
_cell.angle_beta   90.00
_cell.angle_gamma   90.00
#
_symmetry.space_group_name_H-M   'P 1'
#
loop_
_entity.id
_entity.type
_entity.pdbx_description
1 polymer ?
#
loop_
_entity_poly.entity_id
_entity_poly.type
_entity_poly.pdbx_seq_one_letter_code
_entity_poly.pdbx_strand_id
1 'polypeptide(L)'
;MEKYSINGTSNTPDINFDLVKGELTISGRSIPENSIEFYNPLFAALDKYLADPNPKNATILNIQLEYYNSSSSACLLSVFKKLEKFNKGVGSPVTINWIYEENDEDILAAGKNFEGMVDLPFKMISISEN
;
A
#
# COMPACT_ATOMS: atom_id res chain seq x y z
N MET A 1 -19.08 -4.99 -1.14
CA MET A 1 -18.14 -4.04 -1.75
C MET A 1 -17.05 -4.80 -2.48
N GLU A 2 -16.95 -4.59 -3.77
CA GLU A 2 -15.93 -5.26 -4.59
C GLU A 2 -14.75 -4.34 -4.89
N LYS A 3 -14.94 -3.04 -4.79
CA LYS A 3 -13.90 -2.07 -5.05
C LYS A 3 -14.00 -0.90 -4.07
N TYR A 4 -12.85 -0.39 -3.66
CA TYR A 4 -12.75 0.87 -2.94
C TYR A 4 -11.83 1.77 -3.75
N SER A 5 -12.31 2.95 -4.10
CA SER A 5 -11.57 3.85 -4.97
C SER A 5 -11.77 5.29 -4.54
N ILE A 6 -10.69 6.06 -4.52
CA ILE A 6 -10.74 7.48 -4.22
C ILE A 6 -9.76 8.21 -5.13
N ASN A 7 -10.22 9.32 -5.71
CA ASN A 7 -9.37 10.15 -6.54
C ASN A 7 -8.50 11.04 -5.66
N GLY A 8 -7.22 11.11 -5.99
CA GLY A 8 -6.29 11.92 -5.24
C GLY A 8 -6.43 13.40 -5.52
N THR A 9 -5.78 14.19 -4.69
CA THR A 9 -5.66 15.64 -4.83
C THR A 9 -4.17 15.99 -4.79
N SER A 10 -3.84 17.27 -4.73
CA SER A 10 -2.44 17.66 -4.55
C SER A 10 -1.87 17.21 -3.20
N ASN A 11 -2.73 16.90 -2.22
CA ASN A 11 -2.30 16.52 -0.88
C ASN A 11 -2.71 15.11 -0.45
N THR A 12 -3.55 14.44 -1.22
CA THR A 12 -4.00 13.08 -0.89
C THR A 12 -3.79 12.15 -2.08
N PRO A 13 -3.47 10.87 -1.82
CA PRO A 13 -3.17 9.96 -2.91
C PRO A 13 -4.41 9.43 -3.61
N ASP A 14 -4.21 8.95 -4.85
CA ASP A 14 -5.18 8.08 -5.49
C ASP A 14 -5.11 6.71 -4.84
N ILE A 15 -6.25 6.13 -4.55
CA ILE A 15 -6.33 4.77 -4.02
C ILE A 15 -7.29 3.98 -4.89
N ASN A 16 -6.84 2.82 -5.37
CA ASN A 16 -7.67 1.89 -6.12
C ASN A 16 -7.47 0.50 -5.54
N PHE A 17 -8.52 -0.04 -4.93
CA PHE A 17 -8.49 -1.36 -4.33
C PHE A 17 -9.55 -2.24 -4.97
N ASP A 18 -9.10 -3.24 -5.72
CA ASP A 18 -9.98 -4.25 -6.31
C ASP A 18 -9.97 -5.46 -5.36
N LEU A 19 -11.03 -5.59 -4.58
CA LEU A 19 -11.12 -6.65 -3.57
C LEU A 19 -11.33 -8.03 -4.20
N VAL A 20 -11.80 -8.08 -5.44
CA VAL A 20 -11.99 -9.35 -6.14
C VAL A 20 -10.66 -9.87 -6.66
N LYS A 21 -9.87 -9.01 -7.30
CA LYS A 21 -8.55 -9.40 -7.82
C LYS A 21 -7.49 -9.47 -6.74
N GLY A 22 -7.67 -8.74 -5.64
CA GLY A 22 -6.63 -8.63 -4.62
C GLY A 22 -5.51 -7.69 -5.04
N GLU A 23 -5.84 -6.58 -5.69
CA GLU A 23 -4.85 -5.60 -6.14
C GLU A 23 -5.19 -4.23 -5.58
N LEU A 24 -4.23 -3.67 -4.83
CA LEU A 24 -4.34 -2.35 -4.22
C LEU A 24 -3.24 -1.45 -4.76
N THR A 25 -3.60 -0.28 -5.26
CA THR A 25 -2.64 0.71 -5.74
C THR A 25 -2.85 2.02 -4.99
N ILE A 26 -1.75 2.56 -4.45
CA ILE A 26 -1.72 3.86 -3.78
C ILE A 26 -0.67 4.70 -4.50
N SER A 27 -1.07 5.82 -5.08
CA SER A 27 -0.16 6.64 -5.87
C SER A 27 -0.39 8.13 -5.66
N GLY A 28 0.63 8.93 -5.94
CA GLY A 28 0.57 10.38 -5.85
C GLY A 28 1.29 10.92 -4.62
N ARG A 29 0.61 11.76 -3.85
CA ARG A 29 1.18 12.40 -2.65
C ARG A 29 0.28 12.12 -1.47
N SER A 30 0.86 11.78 -0.32
CA SER A 30 0.10 11.47 0.89
C SER A 30 0.51 12.40 2.03
N ILE A 31 -0.11 13.58 2.04
CA ILE A 31 0.07 14.57 3.11
C ILE A 31 -1.28 15.12 3.58
N PRO A 32 -2.24 14.24 3.93
CA PRO A 32 -3.56 14.70 4.42
C PRO A 32 -3.42 15.39 5.77
N GLU A 33 -4.36 16.28 6.08
CA GLU A 33 -4.35 16.96 7.38
C GLU A 33 -4.54 15.97 8.53
N ASN A 34 -5.38 14.94 8.31
CA ASN A 34 -5.61 13.89 9.29
C ASN A 34 -5.46 12.54 8.58
N SER A 35 -4.28 11.95 8.69
CA SER A 35 -3.97 10.71 7.99
C SER A 35 -4.82 9.54 8.47
N ILE A 36 -5.07 9.43 9.76
CA ILE A 36 -5.88 8.34 10.30
C ILE A 36 -7.29 8.40 9.72
N GLU A 37 -7.91 9.58 9.75
CA GLU A 37 -9.24 9.77 9.19
C GLU A 37 -9.27 9.46 7.69
N PHE A 38 -8.24 9.90 6.96
CA PHE A 38 -8.15 9.67 5.53
C PHE A 38 -8.05 8.18 5.21
N TYR A 39 -7.23 7.43 5.95
CA TYR A 39 -6.97 6.01 5.66
C TYR A 39 -7.98 5.05 6.30
N ASN A 40 -8.80 5.49 7.24
CA ASN A 40 -9.79 4.61 7.89
C ASN A 40 -10.68 3.84 6.90
N PRO A 41 -11.24 4.44 5.84
CA PRO A 41 -12.06 3.69 4.89
C PRO A 41 -11.25 2.60 4.17
N LEU A 42 -9.97 2.85 3.88
CA LEU A 42 -9.11 1.84 3.28
C LEU A 42 -8.85 0.70 4.27
N PHE A 43 -8.59 1.02 5.54
CA PHE A 43 -8.40 0.00 6.57
C PHE A 43 -9.65 -0.88 6.68
N ALA A 44 -10.84 -0.29 6.65
CA ALA A 44 -12.09 -1.06 6.71
C ALA A 44 -12.24 -1.98 5.49
N ALA A 45 -11.95 -1.48 4.29
CA ALA A 45 -12.00 -2.28 3.08
C ALA A 45 -10.98 -3.42 3.13
N LEU A 46 -9.76 -3.12 3.61
CA LEU A 46 -8.70 -4.10 3.74
C LEU A 46 -9.08 -5.19 4.76
N ASP A 47 -9.61 -4.80 5.92
CA ASP A 47 -10.04 -5.76 6.92
C ASP A 47 -11.13 -6.68 6.37
N LYS A 48 -12.05 -6.15 5.60
CA LYS A 48 -13.09 -6.93 4.94
C LYS A 48 -12.50 -7.93 3.95
N TYR A 49 -11.53 -7.47 3.13
CA TYR A 49 -10.84 -8.33 2.18
C TYR A 49 -10.11 -9.47 2.89
N LEU A 50 -9.41 -9.15 3.97
CA LEU A 50 -8.61 -10.13 4.70
C LEU A 50 -9.46 -11.12 5.50
N ALA A 51 -10.69 -10.74 5.84
CA ALA A 51 -11.61 -11.61 6.57
C ALA A 51 -12.40 -12.56 5.66
N ASP A 52 -12.34 -12.36 4.33
CA ASP A 52 -13.04 -13.20 3.37
C ASP A 52 -12.49 -14.63 3.44
N PRO A 53 -13.34 -15.64 3.72
CA PRO A 53 -12.87 -17.02 3.83
C PRO A 53 -12.47 -17.65 2.50
N ASN A 54 -12.80 -17.04 1.36
CA ASN A 54 -12.46 -17.60 0.06
C ASN A 54 -10.97 -17.48 -0.19
N PRO A 55 -10.32 -18.53 -0.71
CA PRO A 55 -8.90 -18.47 -1.03
C PRO A 55 -8.56 -17.39 -2.05
N LYS A 56 -7.42 -16.72 -1.85
CA LYS A 56 -6.92 -15.72 -2.79
C LYS A 56 -5.76 -16.32 -3.58
N ASN A 57 -5.72 -16.04 -4.88
CA ASN A 57 -4.60 -16.49 -5.71
C ASN A 57 -3.32 -15.74 -5.36
N ALA A 58 -3.43 -14.41 -5.25
CA ALA A 58 -2.30 -13.55 -4.88
C ALA A 58 -2.85 -12.19 -4.48
N THR A 59 -2.13 -11.50 -3.60
CA THR A 59 -2.45 -10.11 -3.24
C THR A 59 -1.28 -9.24 -3.65
N ILE A 60 -1.55 -8.17 -4.37
CA ILE A 60 -0.52 -7.26 -4.86
C ILE A 60 -0.81 -5.86 -4.34
N LEU A 61 0.19 -5.26 -3.72
CA LEU A 61 0.13 -3.88 -3.27
C LEU A 61 1.14 -3.06 -4.05
N ASN A 62 0.67 -2.08 -4.81
CA ASN A 62 1.51 -1.16 -5.57
C ASN A 62 1.54 0.18 -4.87
N ILE A 63 2.72 0.62 -4.47
CA ILE A 63 2.92 1.94 -3.85
C ILE A 63 3.77 2.77 -4.78
N GLN A 64 3.24 3.89 -5.25
CA GLN A 64 3.96 4.81 -6.15
C GLN A 64 3.76 6.23 -5.66
N LEU A 65 4.33 6.55 -4.49
CA LEU A 65 4.19 7.86 -3.87
C LEU A 65 5.39 8.76 -4.19
N GLU A 66 5.09 9.99 -4.61
CA GLU A 66 6.12 11.00 -4.79
C GLU A 66 6.61 11.52 -3.44
N TYR A 67 5.71 11.57 -2.47
CA TYR A 67 6.01 12.08 -1.14
C TYR A 67 4.92 11.65 -0.17
N TYR A 68 5.28 11.47 1.09
CA TYR A 68 4.33 11.23 2.17
C TYR A 68 4.89 11.78 3.48
N ASN A 69 3.98 12.18 4.39
CA ASN A 69 4.39 12.70 5.69
C ASN A 69 4.52 11.57 6.72
N SER A 70 4.99 11.93 7.93
CA SER A 70 5.23 10.94 8.98
C SER A 70 3.97 10.18 9.40
N SER A 71 2.83 10.87 9.48
CA SER A 71 1.59 10.19 9.86
C SER A 71 1.11 9.24 8.78
N SER A 72 1.33 9.57 7.50
CA SER A 72 1.05 8.64 6.40
C SER A 72 1.96 7.44 6.44
N SER A 73 3.23 7.62 6.83
CA SER A 73 4.18 6.53 6.99
C SER A 73 3.65 5.49 7.99
N ALA A 74 3.12 5.95 9.12
CA ALA A 74 2.53 5.05 10.11
C ALA A 74 1.32 4.30 9.56
N CYS A 75 0.49 4.98 8.75
CA CYS A 75 -0.65 4.33 8.12
C CYS A 75 -0.23 3.28 7.09
N LEU A 76 0.80 3.58 6.31
CA LEU A 76 1.35 2.60 5.35
C LEU A 76 1.89 1.38 6.08
N LEU A 77 2.61 1.59 7.19
CA LEU A 77 3.11 0.47 7.98
C LEU A 77 1.96 -0.38 8.51
N SER A 78 0.85 0.23 8.92
CA SER A 78 -0.34 -0.51 9.36
C SER A 78 -0.89 -1.41 8.24
N VAL A 79 -0.92 -0.90 7.00
CA VAL A 79 -1.34 -1.70 5.84
C VAL A 79 -0.40 -2.90 5.67
N PHE A 80 0.92 -2.65 5.71
CA PHE A 80 1.90 -3.72 5.54
C PHE A 80 1.77 -4.77 6.65
N LYS A 81 1.57 -4.36 7.89
CA LYS A 81 1.44 -5.29 9.01
C LYS A 81 0.17 -6.17 8.90
N LYS A 82 -0.93 -5.59 8.43
CA LYS A 82 -2.14 -6.36 8.17
C LYS A 82 -1.90 -7.42 7.11
N LEU A 83 -1.21 -7.06 6.02
CA LEU A 83 -0.90 -7.98 4.93
C LEU A 83 0.11 -9.05 5.38
N GLU A 84 1.09 -8.68 6.20
CA GLU A 84 2.06 -9.62 6.75
C GLU A 84 1.35 -10.72 7.55
N LYS A 85 0.43 -10.31 8.42
CA LYS A 85 -0.34 -11.25 9.23
C LYS A 85 -1.19 -12.17 8.35
N PHE A 86 -1.80 -11.64 7.31
CA PHE A 86 -2.59 -12.41 6.36
C PHE A 86 -1.74 -13.44 5.62
N ASN A 87 -0.57 -13.01 5.13
CA ASN A 87 0.35 -13.87 4.39
C ASN A 87 0.80 -15.08 5.24
N LYS A 88 1.08 -14.83 6.51
CA LYS A 88 1.52 -15.89 7.43
C LYS A 88 0.39 -16.80 7.87
N GLY A 89 -0.79 -16.22 8.13
CA GLY A 89 -1.92 -16.96 8.68
C GLY A 89 -2.64 -17.83 7.67
N VAL A 90 -2.91 -17.29 6.48
CA VAL A 90 -3.69 -17.95 5.45
C VAL A 90 -2.81 -18.63 4.41
N GLY A 91 -1.55 -18.21 4.31
CA GLY A 91 -0.63 -18.73 3.32
C GLY A 91 -0.89 -18.22 1.91
N SER A 92 -1.68 -17.16 1.77
CA SER A 92 -1.93 -16.54 0.48
C SER A 92 -0.78 -15.60 0.13
N PRO A 93 -0.15 -15.74 -1.05
CA PRO A 93 1.01 -14.92 -1.38
C PRO A 93 0.67 -13.44 -1.44
N VAL A 94 1.52 -12.61 -0.83
CA VAL A 94 1.41 -11.14 -0.86
C VAL A 94 2.72 -10.61 -1.41
N THR A 95 2.65 -9.66 -2.35
CA THR A 95 3.83 -8.98 -2.89
C THR A 95 3.59 -7.48 -2.82
N ILE A 96 4.62 -6.75 -2.38
CA ILE A 96 4.59 -5.29 -2.36
C ILE A 96 5.53 -4.78 -3.44
N ASN A 97 4.99 -3.99 -4.36
CA ASN A 97 5.78 -3.31 -5.38
C ASN A 97 5.97 -1.86 -4.94
N TRP A 98 7.21 -1.52 -4.60
CA TRP A 98 7.57 -0.17 -4.20
C TRP A 98 8.13 0.53 -5.43
N ILE A 99 7.34 1.43 -6.02
CA ILE A 99 7.65 2.05 -7.30
C ILE A 99 8.17 3.47 -7.04
N TYR A 100 9.33 3.79 -7.57
CA TYR A 100 9.98 5.07 -7.32
C TYR A 100 10.64 5.60 -8.60
N GLU A 101 10.75 6.93 -8.71
CA GLU A 101 11.49 7.53 -9.80
C GLU A 101 12.99 7.24 -9.63
N GLU A 102 13.68 6.92 -10.72
CA GLU A 102 15.06 6.43 -10.68
C GLU A 102 16.04 7.36 -9.95
N ASN A 103 15.75 8.68 -9.94
CA ASN A 103 16.62 9.65 -9.27
C ASN A 103 16.17 9.99 -7.85
N ASP A 104 15.10 9.37 -7.36
CA ASP A 104 14.56 9.66 -6.03
C ASP A 104 15.17 8.71 -4.99
N GLU A 105 16.32 9.10 -4.48
CA GLU A 105 17.03 8.31 -3.48
C GLU A 105 16.29 8.22 -2.15
N ASP A 106 15.54 9.26 -1.79
CA ASP A 106 14.80 9.30 -0.52
C ASP A 106 13.66 8.28 -0.50
N ILE A 107 12.89 8.22 -1.58
CA ILE A 107 11.79 7.25 -1.68
C ILE A 107 12.33 5.82 -1.75
N LEU A 108 13.44 5.61 -2.45
CA LEU A 108 14.07 4.29 -2.46
C LEU A 108 14.52 3.87 -1.07
N ALA A 109 15.17 4.78 -0.33
CA ALA A 109 15.62 4.50 1.03
C ALA A 109 14.43 4.20 1.96
N ALA A 110 13.33 4.93 1.78
CA ALA A 110 12.12 4.69 2.56
C ALA A 110 11.55 3.29 2.31
N GLY A 111 11.53 2.85 1.05
CA GLY A 111 11.08 1.51 0.70
C GLY A 111 11.95 0.43 1.33
N LYS A 112 13.26 0.62 1.34
CA LYS A 112 14.18 -0.32 1.97
C LYS A 112 13.97 -0.37 3.49
N ASN A 113 13.64 0.77 4.12
CA ASN A 113 13.32 0.79 5.53
C ASN A 113 12.06 -0.02 5.82
N PHE A 114 11.00 0.14 5.04
CA PHE A 114 9.79 -0.66 5.20
C PHE A 114 10.07 -2.15 4.97
N GLU A 115 10.87 -2.47 3.97
CA GLU A 115 11.26 -3.86 3.69
C GLU A 115 11.91 -4.51 4.91
N GLY A 116 12.71 -3.73 5.65
CA GLY A 116 13.36 -4.22 6.86
C GLY A 116 12.44 -4.35 8.07
N MET A 117 11.24 -3.74 8.02
CA MET A 117 10.30 -3.74 9.13
C MET A 117 9.26 -4.85 9.05
N VAL A 118 9.04 -5.43 7.88
CA VAL A 118 7.98 -6.42 7.66
C VAL A 118 8.55 -7.63 6.92
N ASP A 119 7.93 -8.77 7.16
CA ASP A 119 8.33 -10.03 6.53
C ASP A 119 7.40 -10.30 5.34
N LEU A 120 7.58 -9.49 4.29
CA LEU A 120 6.85 -9.62 3.03
C LEU A 120 7.81 -9.38 1.88
N PRO A 121 7.59 -10.03 0.73
CA PRO A 121 8.39 -9.73 -0.46
C PRO A 121 8.14 -8.28 -0.92
N PHE A 122 9.20 -7.48 -0.96
CA PHE A 122 9.20 -6.15 -1.54
C PHE A 122 9.98 -6.19 -2.84
N LYS A 123 9.42 -5.62 -3.89
CA LYS A 123 10.14 -5.40 -5.14
C LYS A 123 10.33 -3.91 -5.31
N MET A 124 11.60 -3.49 -5.42
CA MET A 124 11.93 -2.09 -5.69
C MET A 124 11.93 -1.90 -7.19
N ILE A 125 11.02 -1.09 -7.70
CA ILE A 125 10.82 -0.89 -9.13
C ILE A 125 11.08 0.56 -9.48
N SER A 126 12.15 0.81 -10.25
CA SER A 126 12.46 2.17 -10.69
C SER A 126 11.73 2.48 -11.99
N ILE A 127 11.27 3.72 -12.11
CA ILE A 127 10.65 4.22 -13.34
C ILE A 127 11.44 5.43 -13.84
N SER A 128 11.35 5.64 -15.12
CA SER A 128 12.03 6.80 -15.73
C SER A 128 11.35 8.09 -15.32
N GLU A 129 12.18 9.10 -15.08
CA GLU A 129 11.73 10.43 -14.80
C GLU A 129 11.50 11.14 -16.13
N ASN A 130 10.27 11.53 -16.43
CA ASN A 130 9.96 12.26 -17.65
C ASN A 130 9.28 13.56 -17.35
#